data_6e521be8e8d2e84b3f08458b3cbea3c1
#
_entry.id   6e521be8e8d2e84b3f08458b3cbea3c1
#
_cell.length_a   1.000
_cell.length_b   1.000
_cell.length_c   1.000
_cell.angle_alpha   90.00
_cell.angle_beta   90.00
_cell.angle_gamma   90.00
#
_symmetry.space_group_name_H-M   'P 1'
#
loop_
_entity.id
_entity.type
_entity.pdbx_description
1 polymer ?
#
loop_
_entity_poly.entity_id
_entity_poly.type
_entity_poly.pdbx_seq_one_letter_code
_entity_poly.pdbx_strand_id
1 'polypeptide(L)'
;MSTEVVKFLTGIGDSTPGKLHIYDALTASIRQFTVTRDPGRLLVTKVAPDYGEVCAVPEGAGPLVDKLERGEAIALDVREPHEKAIKDLPVPGHLLPTSDIELHPNMAAELIDDLPEHSEVIVYCASGVRSQWFVDTFQPLADQRDIRLVNLPGGVNAL
;
A
#
# COMPACT_ATOMS: atom_id res chain seq x y z
N MET A 1 23.82 -0.97 -6.93
CA MET A 1 23.28 -1.80 -8.02
C MET A 1 24.04 -1.62 -9.35
N SER A 2 24.27 -0.39 -9.83
CA SER A 2 24.98 -0.15 -11.10
C SER A 2 26.37 -0.78 -11.20
N THR A 3 27.16 -0.73 -10.11
CA THR A 3 28.49 -1.35 -10.06
C THR A 3 28.46 -2.87 -10.27
N GLU A 4 27.47 -3.59 -9.72
CA GLU A 4 27.32 -5.03 -9.91
C GLU A 4 26.93 -5.38 -11.36
N VAL A 5 26.11 -4.54 -12.00
CA VAL A 5 25.79 -4.69 -13.42
C VAL A 5 27.02 -4.52 -14.30
N VAL A 6 27.83 -3.48 -14.03
CA VAL A 6 29.10 -3.26 -14.76
C VAL A 6 30.05 -4.44 -14.59
N LYS A 7 30.25 -4.95 -13.36
CA LYS A 7 31.07 -6.12 -13.10
C LYS A 7 30.59 -7.36 -13.87
N PHE A 8 29.26 -7.58 -13.86
CA PHE A 8 28.65 -8.70 -14.58
C PHE A 8 28.86 -8.61 -16.10
N LEU A 9 28.67 -7.42 -16.68
CA LEU A 9 28.80 -7.20 -18.12
C LEU A 9 30.25 -7.21 -18.59
N THR A 10 31.19 -6.72 -17.77
CA THR A 10 32.63 -6.60 -18.16
C THR A 10 33.47 -7.77 -17.72
N GLY A 11 32.96 -8.63 -16.82
CA GLY A 11 33.77 -9.72 -16.23
C GLY A 11 34.90 -9.23 -15.31
N ILE A 12 34.90 -7.94 -14.90
CA ILE A 12 35.93 -7.38 -14.03
C ILE A 12 35.47 -7.48 -12.56
N GLY A 13 36.32 -8.10 -11.73
CA GLY A 13 36.05 -8.31 -10.30
C GLY A 13 35.03 -9.42 -10.04
N ASP A 14 34.75 -9.66 -8.75
CA ASP A 14 33.84 -10.71 -8.34
C ASP A 14 32.40 -10.17 -8.33
N SER A 15 31.51 -10.77 -9.11
CA SER A 15 30.08 -10.55 -9.01
C SER A 15 29.48 -11.38 -7.88
N THR A 16 28.40 -10.92 -7.29
CA THR A 16 27.75 -11.57 -6.13
C THR A 16 26.32 -12.04 -6.44
N PRO A 17 26.12 -12.94 -7.44
CA PRO A 17 24.79 -13.45 -7.75
C PRO A 17 24.21 -14.22 -6.55
N GLY A 18 22.93 -14.07 -6.30
CA GLY A 18 22.23 -14.70 -5.18
C GLY A 18 22.56 -14.11 -3.81
N LYS A 19 23.14 -12.91 -3.75
CA LYS A 19 23.43 -12.22 -2.51
C LYS A 19 22.73 -10.85 -2.47
N LEU A 20 22.06 -10.58 -1.37
CA LEU A 20 21.49 -9.26 -1.04
C LEU A 20 22.42 -8.54 -0.07
N HIS A 21 22.90 -7.38 -0.47
CA HIS A 21 23.73 -6.52 0.37
C HIS A 21 22.87 -5.34 0.86
N ILE A 22 22.80 -5.17 2.18
CA ILE A 22 22.15 -4.05 2.81
C ILE A 22 23.25 -3.17 3.42
N TYR A 23 23.36 -1.94 2.94
CA TYR A 23 24.24 -0.93 3.50
C TYR A 23 23.48 -0.05 4.49
N ASP A 24 23.97 -0.02 5.71
CA ASP A 24 23.49 0.90 6.74
C ASP A 24 24.39 2.13 6.75
N ALA A 25 23.85 3.25 6.29
CA ALA A 25 24.61 4.49 6.15
C ALA A 25 24.94 5.14 7.51
N LEU A 26 24.16 4.87 8.54
CA LEU A 26 24.40 5.46 9.89
C LEU A 26 25.57 4.80 10.59
N THR A 27 25.70 3.49 10.41
CA THR A 27 26.77 2.70 11.05
C THR A 27 27.91 2.35 10.09
N ALA A 28 27.82 2.75 8.81
CA ALA A 28 28.73 2.39 7.73
C ALA A 28 28.98 0.87 7.62
N SER A 29 27.98 0.06 8.00
CA SER A 29 28.07 -1.39 7.99
C SER A 29 27.36 -2.01 6.79
N ILE A 30 27.86 -3.16 6.34
CA ILE A 30 27.23 -3.94 5.27
C ILE A 30 26.81 -5.30 5.84
N ARG A 31 25.53 -5.61 5.70
CA ARG A 31 25.00 -6.96 5.96
C ARG A 31 24.74 -7.68 4.63
N GLN A 32 25.11 -8.96 4.58
CA GLN A 32 24.93 -9.79 3.41
C GLN A 32 24.02 -10.97 3.74
N PHE A 33 23.03 -11.18 2.89
CA PHE A 33 22.11 -12.31 2.96
C PHE A 33 22.24 -13.15 1.69
N THR A 34 22.16 -14.47 1.83
CA THR A 34 22.08 -15.37 0.68
C THR A 34 20.61 -15.52 0.29
N VAL A 35 20.31 -15.22 -0.97
CA VAL A 35 18.99 -15.43 -1.56
C VAL A 35 19.05 -16.73 -2.35
N THR A 36 18.37 -17.76 -1.87
CA THR A 36 18.25 -19.03 -2.57
C THR A 36 16.90 -19.11 -3.27
N ARG A 37 16.90 -19.72 -4.44
CA ARG A 37 15.65 -20.01 -5.14
C ARG A 37 14.85 -21.05 -4.34
N ASP A 38 13.56 -20.82 -4.22
CA ASP A 38 12.63 -21.83 -3.72
C ASP A 38 12.60 -23.02 -4.72
N PRO A 39 13.04 -24.24 -4.32
CA PRO A 39 13.06 -25.40 -5.21
C PRO A 39 11.64 -25.84 -5.63
N GLY A 40 10.61 -25.52 -4.84
CA GLY A 40 9.20 -25.79 -5.17
C GLY A 40 8.60 -24.86 -6.21
N ARG A 41 9.29 -23.76 -6.55
CA ARG A 41 8.77 -22.78 -7.51
C ARG A 41 9.16 -23.15 -8.92
N LEU A 42 8.17 -23.25 -9.82
CA LEU A 42 8.40 -23.52 -11.25
C LEU A 42 9.30 -22.44 -11.86
N LEU A 43 10.18 -22.89 -12.78
CA LEU A 43 10.97 -21.96 -13.59
C LEU A 43 10.05 -21.21 -14.56
N VAL A 44 10.09 -19.89 -14.51
CA VAL A 44 9.48 -19.06 -15.54
C VAL A 44 10.36 -19.16 -16.79
N THR A 45 9.93 -19.93 -17.78
CA THR A 45 10.64 -20.17 -19.04
C THR A 45 10.17 -19.25 -20.17
N LYS A 46 9.01 -18.61 -19.99
CA LYS A 46 8.45 -17.67 -20.96
C LYS A 46 7.84 -16.50 -20.21
N VAL A 47 8.01 -15.32 -20.76
CA VAL A 47 7.28 -14.12 -20.36
C VAL A 47 5.89 -14.20 -20.97
N ALA A 48 4.84 -13.88 -20.22
CA ALA A 48 3.49 -13.81 -20.77
C ALA A 48 3.43 -12.71 -21.84
N PRO A 49 2.66 -12.88 -22.92
CA PRO A 49 2.55 -11.89 -23.98
C PRO A 49 1.88 -10.60 -23.51
N ASP A 50 1.09 -10.68 -22.45
CA ASP A 50 0.39 -9.57 -21.84
C ASP A 50 0.34 -9.73 -20.31
N TYR A 51 0.62 -8.64 -19.60
CA TYR A 51 0.48 -8.51 -18.16
C TYR A 51 -0.58 -7.47 -17.79
N GLY A 52 -1.43 -7.07 -18.73
CA GLY A 52 -2.44 -6.04 -18.55
C GLY A 52 -3.35 -6.29 -17.33
N GLU A 53 -3.75 -7.53 -17.10
CA GLU A 53 -4.55 -7.90 -15.94
C GLU A 53 -3.79 -7.77 -14.59
N VAL A 54 -2.46 -7.92 -14.60
CA VAL A 54 -1.64 -7.78 -13.39
C VAL A 54 -1.38 -6.31 -13.05
N CYS A 55 -1.41 -5.44 -14.06
CA CYS A 55 -1.25 -4.00 -13.96
C CYS A 55 -2.59 -3.25 -14.12
N ALA A 56 -3.69 -3.97 -14.34
CA ALA A 56 -5.00 -3.37 -14.44
C ALA A 56 -5.42 -2.73 -13.12
N VAL A 57 -6.19 -1.66 -13.22
CA VAL A 57 -6.88 -1.09 -12.06
C VAL A 57 -7.71 -2.22 -11.44
N PRO A 58 -7.55 -2.53 -10.14
CA PRO A 58 -8.32 -3.59 -9.51
C PRO A 58 -9.81 -3.37 -9.74
N GLU A 59 -10.53 -4.43 -10.11
CA GLU A 59 -11.97 -4.36 -10.29
C GLU A 59 -12.63 -3.81 -9.02
N GLY A 60 -13.54 -2.85 -9.19
CA GLY A 60 -14.27 -2.22 -8.08
C GLY A 60 -13.72 -0.88 -7.58
N ALA A 61 -12.52 -0.42 -8.01
CA ALA A 61 -12.02 0.89 -7.63
C ALA A 61 -12.84 2.05 -8.23
N GLY A 62 -13.16 1.99 -9.52
CA GLY A 62 -13.91 3.03 -10.23
C GLY A 62 -15.25 3.36 -9.59
N PRO A 63 -16.16 2.40 -9.35
CA PRO A 63 -17.44 2.65 -8.69
C PRO A 63 -17.31 3.27 -7.29
N LEU A 64 -16.25 2.97 -6.54
CA LEU A 64 -16.00 3.55 -5.23
C LEU A 64 -15.54 5.02 -5.33
N VAL A 65 -14.71 5.33 -6.32
CA VAL A 65 -14.30 6.72 -6.60
C VAL A 65 -15.49 7.54 -7.05
N ASP A 66 -16.33 7.00 -7.93
CA ASP A 66 -17.57 7.65 -8.37
C ASP A 66 -18.51 8.00 -7.18
N LYS A 67 -18.60 7.14 -6.17
CA LYS A 67 -19.35 7.43 -4.93
C LYS A 67 -18.75 8.59 -4.15
N LEU A 68 -17.41 8.62 -4.03
CA LEU A 68 -16.73 9.74 -3.36
C LEU A 68 -16.97 11.07 -4.09
N GLU A 69 -16.85 11.07 -5.42
CA GLU A 69 -17.08 12.28 -6.24
C GLU A 69 -18.53 12.79 -6.15
N ARG A 70 -19.50 11.88 -5.99
CA ARG A 70 -20.91 12.25 -5.79
C ARG A 70 -21.26 12.61 -4.34
N GLY A 71 -20.31 12.47 -3.40
CA GLY A 71 -20.57 12.70 -1.97
C GLY A 71 -21.46 11.64 -1.33
N GLU A 72 -21.57 10.45 -1.92
CA GLU A 72 -22.36 9.34 -1.40
C GLU A 72 -21.58 8.49 -0.37
N ALA A 73 -20.29 8.73 -0.26
CA ALA A 73 -19.39 8.09 0.72
C ALA A 73 -18.37 9.10 1.25
N ILE A 74 -17.81 8.80 2.41
CA ILE A 74 -16.78 9.62 3.07
C ILE A 74 -15.41 9.03 2.73
N ALA A 75 -14.45 9.87 2.35
CA ALA A 75 -13.08 9.47 2.10
C ALA A 75 -12.25 9.47 3.39
N LEU A 76 -11.50 8.38 3.63
CA LEU A 76 -10.52 8.29 4.72
C LEU A 76 -9.16 7.87 4.17
N ASP A 77 -8.21 8.78 4.19
CA ASP A 77 -6.81 8.55 3.82
C ASP A 77 -6.01 8.09 5.04
N VAL A 78 -5.39 6.92 4.95
CA VAL A 78 -4.52 6.37 6.02
C VAL A 78 -3.03 6.47 5.68
N ARG A 79 -2.68 7.28 4.68
CA ARG A 79 -1.29 7.55 4.28
C ARG A 79 -0.67 8.64 5.12
N GLU A 80 0.64 8.75 5.01
CA GLU A 80 1.38 9.85 5.62
C GLU A 80 1.12 11.17 4.88
N PRO A 81 1.19 12.34 5.57
CA PRO A 81 0.93 13.64 4.95
C PRO A 81 1.80 13.94 3.73
N HIS A 82 3.04 13.47 3.71
CA HIS A 82 3.94 13.65 2.58
C HIS A 82 3.55 12.83 1.35
N GLU A 83 2.92 11.65 1.53
CA GLU A 83 2.39 10.85 0.43
C GLU A 83 1.18 11.53 -0.22
N LYS A 84 0.30 12.11 0.62
CA LYS A 84 -0.85 12.89 0.18
C LYS A 84 -0.43 14.10 -0.66
N ALA A 85 0.65 14.77 -0.28
CA ALA A 85 1.17 15.93 -1.01
C ALA A 85 1.71 15.59 -2.42
N ILE A 86 2.13 14.33 -2.65
CA ILE A 86 2.63 13.88 -3.96
C ILE A 86 1.49 13.51 -4.91
N LYS A 87 0.51 12.74 -4.43
CA LYS A 87 -0.66 12.30 -5.19
C LYS A 87 -1.85 12.15 -4.26
N ASP A 88 -2.98 12.74 -4.61
CA ASP A 88 -4.21 12.66 -3.81
C ASP A 88 -5.44 12.39 -4.67
N LEU A 89 -6.53 11.98 -4.02
CA LEU A 89 -7.85 11.96 -4.62
C LEU A 89 -8.43 13.38 -4.60
N PRO A 90 -9.06 13.83 -5.70
CA PRO A 90 -9.63 15.18 -5.78
C PRO A 90 -10.99 15.29 -5.04
N VAL A 91 -11.07 14.69 -3.85
CA VAL A 91 -12.29 14.65 -3.03
C VAL A 91 -11.98 15.09 -1.60
N PRO A 92 -12.92 15.76 -0.92
CA PRO A 92 -12.77 16.09 0.50
C PRO A 92 -12.81 14.80 1.33
N GLY A 93 -12.03 14.75 2.40
CA GLY A 93 -12.00 13.58 3.28
C GLY A 93 -11.15 13.78 4.51
N HIS A 94 -11.14 12.77 5.35
CA HIS A 94 -10.32 12.72 6.55
C HIS A 94 -8.92 12.17 6.22
N LEU A 95 -7.93 12.61 6.98
CA LEU A 95 -6.57 12.08 6.98
C LEU A 95 -6.27 11.56 8.37
N LEU A 96 -5.98 10.28 8.48
CA LEU A 96 -5.53 9.63 9.71
C LEU A 96 -4.35 8.72 9.40
N PRO A 97 -3.12 9.22 9.50
CA PRO A 97 -1.92 8.46 9.17
C PRO A 97 -1.78 7.17 9.97
N THR A 98 -1.32 6.10 9.31
CA THR A 98 -1.09 4.81 9.98
C THR A 98 -0.10 4.94 11.13
N SER A 99 0.92 5.81 11.01
CA SER A 99 1.88 6.09 12.09
C SER A 99 1.21 6.69 13.34
N ASP A 100 0.21 7.56 13.17
CA ASP A 100 -0.52 8.14 14.29
C ASP A 100 -1.38 7.10 15.01
N ILE A 101 -2.00 6.18 14.24
CA ILE A 101 -2.77 5.07 14.80
C ILE A 101 -1.87 4.11 15.60
N GLU A 102 -0.66 3.82 15.10
CA GLU A 102 0.32 2.97 15.80
C GLU A 102 0.78 3.59 17.13
N LEU A 103 0.95 4.91 17.17
CA LEU A 103 1.34 5.64 18.38
C LEU A 103 0.17 5.86 19.34
N HIS A 104 -1.01 6.10 18.79
CA HIS A 104 -2.22 6.45 19.53
C HIS A 104 -3.44 5.67 18.99
N PRO A 105 -3.60 4.39 19.36
CA PRO A 105 -4.67 3.54 18.80
C PRO A 105 -6.11 4.08 18.98
N ASN A 106 -6.31 4.93 19.98
CA ASN A 106 -7.63 5.53 20.23
C ASN A 106 -8.07 6.55 19.16
N MET A 107 -7.12 7.11 18.37
CA MET A 107 -7.46 8.09 17.34
C MET A 107 -8.41 7.54 16.26
N ALA A 108 -8.26 6.27 15.92
CA ALA A 108 -9.16 5.62 14.97
C ALA A 108 -10.57 5.45 15.56
N ALA A 109 -10.68 5.15 16.85
CA ALA A 109 -11.97 5.04 17.54
C ALA A 109 -12.65 6.42 17.65
N GLU A 110 -11.91 7.46 18.03
CA GLU A 110 -12.40 8.83 18.12
C GLU A 110 -12.90 9.33 16.75
N LEU A 111 -12.13 9.06 15.67
CA LEU A 111 -12.57 9.40 14.32
C LEU A 111 -13.88 8.69 13.95
N ILE A 112 -13.99 7.38 14.21
CA ILE A 112 -15.19 6.60 13.90
C ILE A 112 -16.39 7.12 14.70
N ASP A 113 -16.17 7.53 15.95
CA ASP A 113 -17.23 8.12 16.79
C ASP A 113 -17.71 9.49 16.28
N ASP A 114 -16.86 10.25 15.63
CA ASP A 114 -17.21 11.54 15.03
C ASP A 114 -17.91 11.43 13.66
N LEU A 115 -17.83 10.25 13.01
CA LEU A 115 -18.47 10.04 11.71
C LEU A 115 -20.01 9.91 11.84
N PRO A 116 -20.76 10.30 10.81
CA PRO A 116 -22.20 10.10 10.76
C PRO A 116 -22.57 8.62 10.83
N GLU A 117 -23.56 8.27 11.63
CA GLU A 117 -24.14 6.93 11.65
C GLU A 117 -24.72 6.55 10.29
N HIS A 118 -24.77 5.26 9.98
CA HIS A 118 -25.29 4.71 8.72
C HIS A 118 -24.51 5.17 7.48
N SER A 119 -23.25 5.60 7.64
CA SER A 119 -22.42 6.08 6.52
C SER A 119 -21.56 4.97 5.91
N GLU A 120 -21.20 5.16 4.64
CA GLU A 120 -20.16 4.36 3.98
C GLU A 120 -18.86 5.17 3.94
N VAL A 121 -17.77 4.59 4.43
CA VAL A 121 -16.45 5.22 4.48
C VAL A 121 -15.48 4.44 3.59
N ILE A 122 -14.98 5.09 2.56
CA ILE A 122 -14.00 4.49 1.66
C ILE A 122 -12.61 4.82 2.19
N VAL A 123 -11.95 3.80 2.70
CA VAL A 123 -10.59 3.87 3.26
C VAL A 123 -9.58 3.61 2.16
N TYR A 124 -8.60 4.47 2.01
CA TYR A 124 -7.58 4.31 0.99
C TYR A 124 -6.16 4.59 1.48
N CYS A 125 -5.20 3.95 0.81
CA CYS A 125 -3.78 4.23 0.96
C CYS A 125 -3.10 4.24 -0.42
N ALA A 126 -1.79 4.06 -0.50
CA ALA A 126 -1.08 4.03 -1.77
C ALA A 126 -1.47 2.82 -2.65
N SER A 127 -1.54 1.62 -2.06
CA SER A 127 -1.72 0.34 -2.77
C SER A 127 -2.88 -0.53 -2.30
N GLY A 128 -3.67 -0.07 -1.33
CA GLY A 128 -4.78 -0.84 -0.75
C GLY A 128 -4.40 -1.72 0.44
N VAL A 129 -3.13 -1.89 0.78
CA VAL A 129 -2.69 -2.80 1.86
C VAL A 129 -2.95 -2.23 3.25
N ARG A 130 -2.51 -1.00 3.52
CA ARG A 130 -2.73 -0.33 4.82
C ARG A 130 -4.22 -0.05 5.06
N SER A 131 -4.93 0.34 4.02
CA SER A 131 -6.38 0.57 4.10
C SER A 131 -7.15 -0.72 4.33
N GLN A 132 -6.74 -1.86 3.77
CA GLN A 132 -7.33 -3.15 4.08
C GLN A 132 -7.10 -3.52 5.56
N TRP A 133 -5.86 -3.36 6.06
CA TRP A 133 -5.56 -3.56 7.47
C TRP A 133 -6.44 -2.68 8.38
N PHE A 134 -6.66 -1.43 8.02
CA PHE A 134 -7.54 -0.53 8.77
C PHE A 134 -8.98 -1.06 8.81
N VAL A 135 -9.52 -1.44 7.67
CA VAL A 135 -10.86 -2.03 7.55
C VAL A 135 -10.97 -3.28 8.42
N ASP A 136 -10.06 -4.23 8.27
CA ASP A 136 -10.08 -5.50 9.02
C ASP A 136 -10.00 -5.27 10.54
N THR A 137 -9.26 -4.25 10.96
CA THR A 137 -9.04 -3.95 12.39
C THR A 137 -10.22 -3.22 13.00
N PHE A 138 -10.80 -2.24 12.30
CA PHE A 138 -11.76 -1.29 12.88
C PHE A 138 -13.21 -1.50 12.43
N GLN A 139 -13.50 -2.39 11.46
CA GLN A 139 -14.88 -2.70 11.08
C GLN A 139 -15.75 -3.15 12.28
N PRO A 140 -15.28 -3.99 13.23
CA PRO A 140 -16.11 -4.38 14.38
C PRO A 140 -16.51 -3.20 15.28
N LEU A 141 -15.72 -2.13 15.30
CA LEU A 141 -16.06 -0.90 16.02
C LEU A 141 -17.06 -0.06 15.22
N ALA A 142 -16.83 0.09 13.93
CA ALA A 142 -17.69 0.83 13.01
C ALA A 142 -19.10 0.23 12.91
N ASP A 143 -19.21 -1.10 13.00
CA ASP A 143 -20.49 -1.83 12.99
C ASP A 143 -21.41 -1.41 14.17
N GLN A 144 -20.86 -0.98 15.31
CA GLN A 144 -21.63 -0.52 16.46
C GLN A 144 -22.43 0.77 16.17
N ARG A 145 -22.03 1.48 15.11
CA ARG A 145 -22.67 2.73 14.63
C ARG A 145 -23.26 2.59 13.23
N ASP A 146 -23.35 1.36 12.74
CA ASP A 146 -23.86 1.07 11.39
C ASP A 146 -23.04 1.76 10.29
N ILE A 147 -21.73 1.93 10.53
CA ILE A 147 -20.77 2.50 9.58
C ILE A 147 -20.09 1.37 8.82
N ARG A 148 -20.12 1.46 7.50
CA ARG A 148 -19.46 0.49 6.61
C ARG A 148 -18.11 1.02 6.14
N LEU A 149 -17.03 0.37 6.57
CA LEU A 149 -15.70 0.64 6.06
C LEU A 149 -15.44 -0.18 4.79
N VAL A 150 -14.97 0.45 3.74
CA VAL A 150 -14.69 -0.21 2.44
C VAL A 150 -13.29 0.13 1.99
N ASN A 151 -12.45 -0.87 1.75
CA ASN A 151 -11.13 -0.66 1.20
C ASN A 151 -11.21 -0.23 -0.27
N LEU A 152 -10.43 0.78 -0.68
CA LEU A 152 -10.23 1.12 -2.08
C LEU A 152 -9.17 0.18 -2.68
N PRO A 153 -9.55 -0.77 -3.56
CA PRO A 153 -8.63 -1.73 -4.11
C PRO A 153 -7.53 -1.05 -4.91
N GLY A 154 -6.26 -1.42 -4.65
CA GLY A 154 -5.10 -0.82 -5.31
C GLY A 154 -4.75 0.60 -4.86
N GLY A 155 -5.58 1.23 -4.01
CA GLY A 155 -5.37 2.56 -3.48
C GLY A 155 -5.25 3.64 -4.56
N VAL A 156 -4.62 4.77 -4.23
CA VAL A 156 -4.44 5.88 -5.19
C VAL A 156 -3.50 5.55 -6.35
N ASN A 157 -2.70 4.50 -6.25
CA ASN A 157 -1.80 4.09 -7.33
C ASN A 157 -2.54 3.40 -8.49
N ALA A 158 -3.75 2.89 -8.24
CA ALA A 158 -4.59 2.25 -9.24
C ALA A 158 -5.43 3.25 -10.06
N LEU A 159 -5.35 4.55 -9.75
CA LEU A 159 -6.07 5.67 -10.38
C LEU A 159 -5.08 6.61 -11.11
#